data_e1a7ff451dc2cc1c94f31183f595d685
#
_entry.id   e1a7ff451dc2cc1c94f31183f595d685
#
_cell.length_a   1.000
_cell.length_b   1.000
_cell.length_c   1.000
_cell.angle_alpha   90.00
_cell.angle_beta   90.00
_cell.angle_gamma   90.00
#
_symmetry.space_group_name_H-M   'P 1'
#
loop_
_entity.id
_entity.type
_entity.pdbx_description
1 polymer ?
#
loop_
_entity_poly.entity_id
_entity_poly.type
_entity_poly.pdbx_seq_one_letter_code
_entity_poly.pdbx_strand_id
1 'polypeptide(L)'
;MKAFIAVLGTGMALAGMVAGVATAAQPGGPGQIARGQEKYEYWCATCHAGDPREGGRYLPGTASLNAKYKGERPGALADRTDLLPPYVKLVIRRGMEGMPFFRKTEISDAEMEDIAAYLARNTKQ
;
A
#
# COMPACT_ATOMS: atom_id res chain seq x y z
N MET A 1 18.88 0.54 78.99
CA MET A 1 17.55 0.43 78.31
C MET A 1 17.65 1.21 77.00
N LYS A 2 17.72 0.50 75.88
CA LYS A 2 17.90 1.09 74.55
C LYS A 2 16.57 0.89 73.77
N ALA A 3 15.89 1.99 73.46
CA ALA A 3 14.66 1.97 72.69
C ALA A 3 14.99 1.90 71.19
N PHE A 4 14.50 0.87 70.49
CA PHE A 4 14.57 0.76 69.04
C PHE A 4 13.31 1.41 68.46
N ILE A 5 13.48 2.44 67.63
CA ILE A 5 12.43 3.06 66.84
C ILE A 5 12.42 2.37 65.47
N ALA A 6 11.34 1.65 65.18
CA ALA A 6 11.12 1.05 63.86
C ALA A 6 10.43 2.12 62.97
N VAL A 7 11.12 2.50 61.89
CA VAL A 7 10.55 3.36 60.83
C VAL A 7 9.90 2.47 59.77
N LEU A 8 8.56 2.49 59.72
CA LEU A 8 7.81 1.87 58.62
C LEU A 8 7.86 2.80 57.39
N GLY A 9 8.66 2.37 56.40
CA GLY A 9 8.66 3.03 55.10
C GLY A 9 7.47 2.59 54.25
N THR A 10 6.52 3.49 54.01
CA THR A 10 5.39 3.27 53.10
C THR A 10 5.88 3.47 51.67
N GLY A 11 6.16 2.37 50.95
CA GLY A 11 6.47 2.44 49.52
C GLY A 11 5.24 2.70 48.67
N MET A 12 5.15 3.89 48.09
CA MET A 12 4.10 4.29 47.14
C MET A 12 4.54 3.82 45.74
N ALA A 13 3.94 2.72 45.26
CA ALA A 13 4.14 2.24 43.90
C ALA A 13 3.43 3.17 42.91
N LEU A 14 4.19 3.97 42.15
CA LEU A 14 3.68 4.72 41.01
C LEU A 14 3.49 3.73 39.85
N ALA A 15 2.22 3.35 39.59
CA ALA A 15 1.86 2.64 38.38
C ALA A 15 1.91 3.64 37.19
N GLY A 16 3.00 3.58 36.44
CA GLY A 16 3.14 4.35 35.20
C GLY A 16 2.15 3.85 34.13
N MET A 17 1.10 4.60 33.83
CA MET A 17 0.29 4.41 32.64
C MET A 17 1.13 4.77 31.42
N VAL A 18 1.61 3.76 30.70
CA VAL A 18 2.18 3.95 29.35
C VAL A 18 1.00 4.22 28.41
N ALA A 19 0.69 5.49 28.15
CA ALA A 19 -0.22 5.87 27.09
C ALA A 19 0.41 5.46 25.75
N GLY A 20 -0.13 4.40 25.13
CA GLY A 20 0.27 4.00 23.80
C GLY A 20 -0.01 5.13 22.82
N VAL A 21 1.03 5.76 22.30
CA VAL A 21 0.93 6.77 21.25
C VAL A 21 0.50 6.01 19.99
N ALA A 22 -0.78 6.14 19.61
CA ALA A 22 -1.25 5.66 18.31
C ALA A 22 -0.53 6.49 17.24
N THR A 23 0.50 5.90 16.65
CA THR A 23 1.22 6.50 15.52
C THR A 23 0.26 6.55 14.34
N ALA A 24 -0.21 7.73 13.97
CA ALA A 24 -1.00 7.91 12.76
C ALA A 24 -0.21 7.36 11.57
N ALA A 25 -0.85 6.46 10.79
CA ALA A 25 -0.21 5.86 9.63
C ALA A 25 0.19 6.96 8.63
N GLN A 26 1.48 7.07 8.36
CA GLN A 26 1.98 8.08 7.41
C GLN A 26 1.55 7.71 6.00
N PRO A 27 1.04 8.67 5.19
CA PRO A 27 0.75 8.45 3.79
C PRO A 27 2.00 7.93 3.05
N GLY A 28 1.87 6.80 2.33
CA GLY A 28 2.99 6.17 1.64
C GLY A 28 3.94 5.36 2.53
N GLY A 29 3.63 5.19 3.82
CA GLY A 29 4.44 4.38 4.73
C GLY A 29 4.37 2.87 4.42
N PRO A 30 5.33 2.06 4.95
CA PRO A 30 5.43 0.62 4.64
C PRO A 30 4.14 -0.15 4.84
N GLY A 31 3.37 0.14 5.87
CA GLY A 31 2.08 -0.50 6.15
C GLY A 31 1.01 -0.19 5.10
N GLN A 32 0.99 1.02 4.57
CA GLN A 32 0.08 1.39 3.48
C GLN A 32 0.48 0.69 2.17
N ILE A 33 1.76 0.65 1.87
CA ILE A 33 2.30 -0.04 0.69
C ILE A 33 1.96 -1.54 0.74
N ALA A 34 2.10 -2.19 1.90
CA ALA A 34 1.78 -3.61 2.06
C ALA A 34 0.29 -3.90 1.83
N ARG A 35 -0.62 -3.09 2.39
CA ARG A 35 -2.06 -3.22 2.12
C ARG A 35 -2.38 -2.96 0.65
N GLY A 36 -1.74 -1.97 0.05
CA GLY A 36 -1.90 -1.65 -1.36
C GLY A 36 -1.43 -2.78 -2.28
N GLN A 37 -0.35 -3.46 -1.93
CA GLN A 37 0.12 -4.64 -2.63
C GLN A 37 -0.92 -5.77 -2.60
N GLU A 38 -1.46 -6.10 -1.43
CA GLU A 38 -2.50 -7.13 -1.28
C GLU A 38 -3.72 -6.83 -2.16
N LYS A 39 -4.19 -5.59 -2.16
CA LYS A 39 -5.34 -5.18 -2.99
C LYS A 39 -5.00 -5.14 -4.48
N TYR A 40 -3.80 -4.75 -4.85
CA TYR A 40 -3.31 -4.83 -6.22
C TYR A 40 -3.26 -6.28 -6.72
N GLU A 41 -2.74 -7.21 -5.93
CA GLU A 41 -2.67 -8.63 -6.28
C GLU A 41 -4.06 -9.21 -6.50
N TYR A 42 -5.04 -8.83 -5.69
CA TYR A 42 -6.41 -9.31 -5.81
C TYR A 42 -7.16 -8.71 -7.01
N TRP A 43 -7.10 -7.40 -7.21
CA TRP A 43 -7.94 -6.70 -8.19
C TRP A 43 -7.28 -6.45 -9.55
N CYS A 44 -5.96 -6.27 -9.57
CA CYS A 44 -5.25 -5.73 -10.72
C CYS A 44 -4.28 -6.73 -11.37
N ALA A 45 -3.61 -7.55 -10.55
CA ALA A 45 -2.52 -8.42 -11.00
C ALA A 45 -2.98 -9.46 -12.03
N THR A 46 -4.24 -9.90 -12.00
CA THR A 46 -4.81 -10.83 -12.99
C THR A 46 -4.71 -10.33 -14.43
N CYS A 47 -4.63 -9.02 -14.62
CA CYS A 47 -4.46 -8.40 -15.92
C CYS A 47 -3.13 -7.64 -16.08
N HIS A 48 -2.54 -7.18 -14.97
CA HIS A 48 -1.44 -6.22 -14.98
C HIS A 48 -0.13 -6.70 -14.33
N ALA A 49 -0.06 -7.94 -13.86
CA ALA A 49 1.22 -8.48 -13.39
C ALA A 49 2.18 -8.75 -14.55
N GLY A 50 3.48 -8.80 -14.23
CA GLY A 50 4.47 -9.39 -15.13
C GLY A 50 4.20 -10.89 -15.33
N ASP A 51 4.48 -11.43 -16.52
CA ASP A 51 4.43 -12.88 -16.72
C ASP A 51 5.75 -13.49 -16.20
N PRO A 52 5.73 -14.32 -15.15
CA PRO A 52 6.93 -14.93 -14.62
C PRO A 52 7.46 -16.08 -15.52
N ARG A 53 6.73 -16.47 -16.55
CA ARG A 53 7.11 -17.58 -17.44
C ARG A 53 8.02 -17.07 -18.54
N GLU A 54 9.18 -17.69 -18.67
CA GLU A 54 10.11 -17.44 -19.77
C GLU A 54 9.42 -17.75 -21.12
N GLY A 55 9.31 -16.75 -22.00
CA GLY A 55 8.57 -16.85 -23.26
C GLY A 55 7.04 -16.87 -23.11
N GLY A 56 6.50 -16.60 -21.91
CA GLY A 56 5.08 -16.59 -21.62
C GLY A 56 4.30 -15.47 -22.30
N ARG A 57 2.99 -15.65 -22.43
CA ARG A 57 2.10 -14.58 -22.89
C ARG A 57 1.92 -13.59 -21.75
N TYR A 58 2.14 -12.32 -22.05
CA TYR A 58 1.77 -11.27 -21.10
C TYR A 58 0.26 -11.33 -20.84
N LEU A 59 -0.11 -11.03 -19.60
CA LEU A 59 -1.52 -10.84 -19.23
C LEU A 59 -2.13 -9.67 -20.02
N PRO A 60 -3.45 -9.67 -20.26
CA PRO A 60 -4.08 -8.75 -21.22
C PRO A 60 -3.73 -7.27 -21.02
N GLY A 61 -3.78 -6.79 -19.80
CA GLY A 61 -3.44 -5.40 -19.49
C GLY A 61 -1.96 -5.10 -19.68
N THR A 62 -1.07 -6.02 -19.26
CA THR A 62 0.38 -5.91 -19.45
C THR A 62 0.73 -5.94 -20.93
N ALA A 63 0.12 -6.84 -21.72
CA ALA A 63 0.32 -6.91 -23.17
C ALA A 63 -0.11 -5.61 -23.87
N SER A 64 -1.27 -5.07 -23.51
CA SER A 64 -1.79 -3.81 -24.06
C SER A 64 -0.86 -2.64 -23.76
N LEU A 65 -0.35 -2.55 -22.55
CA LEU A 65 0.59 -1.49 -22.15
C LEU A 65 1.96 -1.66 -22.83
N ASN A 66 2.47 -2.88 -22.98
CA ASN A 66 3.69 -3.15 -23.73
C ASN A 66 3.54 -2.72 -25.21
N ALA A 67 2.40 -3.03 -25.83
CA ALA A 67 2.12 -2.59 -27.20
C ALA A 67 2.02 -1.06 -27.32
N LYS A 68 1.35 -0.43 -26.35
CA LYS A 68 1.19 1.04 -26.31
C LYS A 68 2.50 1.77 -26.15
N TYR A 69 3.36 1.31 -25.24
CA TYR A 69 4.60 2.01 -24.90
C TYR A 69 5.83 1.47 -25.67
N LYS A 70 5.69 0.42 -26.47
CA LYS A 70 6.74 -0.11 -27.35
C LYS A 70 8.10 -0.33 -26.66
N GLY A 71 8.07 -0.75 -25.39
CA GLY A 71 9.27 -0.96 -24.57
C GLY A 71 9.84 0.28 -23.87
N GLU A 72 9.33 1.47 -24.12
CA GLU A 72 9.78 2.68 -23.42
C GLU A 72 9.44 2.68 -21.91
N ARG A 73 8.41 1.91 -21.55
CA ARG A 73 7.94 1.76 -20.16
C ARG A 73 7.49 0.32 -19.93
N PRO A 74 7.69 -0.23 -18.73
CA PRO A 74 7.17 -1.55 -18.39
C PRO A 74 5.65 -1.62 -18.56
N GLY A 75 5.16 -2.69 -19.15
CA GLY A 75 3.72 -2.98 -19.21
C GLY A 75 3.15 -3.46 -17.88
N ALA A 76 3.97 -4.16 -17.07
CA ALA A 76 3.59 -4.57 -15.72
C ALA A 76 3.54 -3.33 -14.80
N LEU A 77 2.39 -3.08 -14.18
CA LEU A 77 2.20 -1.86 -13.39
C LEU A 77 3.10 -1.81 -12.15
N ALA A 78 3.40 -2.95 -11.54
CA ALA A 78 4.25 -3.02 -10.36
C ALA A 78 5.71 -2.58 -10.62
N ASP A 79 6.15 -2.64 -11.89
CA ASP A 79 7.51 -2.29 -12.32
C ASP A 79 7.63 -0.83 -12.82
N ARG A 80 6.50 -0.12 -12.87
CA ARG A 80 6.46 1.27 -13.33
C ARG A 80 7.10 2.22 -12.33
N THR A 81 7.73 3.27 -12.86
CA THR A 81 8.41 4.32 -12.08
C THR A 81 7.86 5.72 -12.35
N ASP A 82 6.72 5.80 -13.03
CA ASP A 82 6.11 7.04 -13.49
C ASP A 82 4.61 7.15 -13.12
N LEU A 83 4.11 6.24 -12.26
CA LEU A 83 2.71 6.23 -11.85
C LEU A 83 2.49 7.21 -10.69
N LEU A 84 1.74 8.27 -10.96
CA LEU A 84 1.33 9.23 -9.93
C LEU A 84 0.01 8.81 -9.28
N PRO A 85 -0.13 8.93 -7.94
CA PRO A 85 -1.35 8.55 -7.22
C PRO A 85 -2.63 9.14 -7.80
N PRO A 86 -2.73 10.43 -8.17
CA PRO A 86 -3.94 10.98 -8.77
C PRO A 86 -4.34 10.32 -10.08
N TYR A 87 -3.36 9.94 -10.91
CA TYR A 87 -3.61 9.25 -12.17
C TYR A 87 -4.12 7.83 -11.93
N VAL A 88 -3.49 7.08 -11.03
CA VAL A 88 -3.93 5.73 -10.66
C VAL A 88 -5.38 5.74 -10.18
N LYS A 89 -5.71 6.67 -9.28
CA LYS A 89 -7.07 6.82 -8.73
C LYS A 89 -8.10 7.18 -9.82
N LEU A 90 -7.73 8.06 -10.74
CA LEU A 90 -8.57 8.43 -11.86
C LEU A 90 -8.91 7.21 -12.72
N VAL A 91 -7.90 6.41 -13.08
CA VAL A 91 -8.09 5.22 -13.92
C VAL A 91 -8.93 4.16 -13.20
N ILE A 92 -8.71 3.92 -11.91
CA ILE A 92 -9.54 2.99 -11.12
C ILE A 92 -11.02 3.41 -11.16
N ARG A 93 -11.33 4.70 -11.00
CA ARG A 93 -12.72 5.19 -10.93
C ARG A 93 -13.40 5.37 -12.28
N ARG A 94 -12.67 5.59 -13.34
CA ARG A 94 -13.25 5.87 -14.67
C ARG A 94 -13.03 4.75 -15.69
N GLY A 95 -12.12 3.83 -15.42
CA GLY A 95 -11.62 2.91 -16.43
C GLY A 95 -10.78 3.64 -17.49
N MET A 96 -10.22 2.88 -18.40
CA MET A 96 -9.49 3.44 -19.55
C MET A 96 -9.42 2.40 -20.66
N GLU A 97 -9.86 2.76 -21.86
CA GLU A 97 -9.89 1.85 -23.02
C GLU A 97 -10.61 0.52 -22.67
N GLY A 98 -9.92 -0.62 -22.72
CA GLY A 98 -10.48 -1.92 -22.32
C GLY A 98 -10.46 -2.21 -20.81
N MET A 99 -9.92 -1.34 -19.97
CA MET A 99 -9.92 -1.50 -18.54
C MET A 99 -11.27 -1.05 -17.93
N PRO A 100 -11.97 -1.89 -17.15
CA PRO A 100 -13.21 -1.49 -16.49
C PRO A 100 -12.97 -0.44 -15.40
N PHE A 101 -14.00 0.30 -15.05
CA PHE A 101 -14.01 1.13 -13.85
C PHE A 101 -14.43 0.29 -12.63
N PHE A 102 -13.98 0.69 -11.45
CA PHE A 102 -14.34 0.07 -10.17
C PHE A 102 -15.18 1.01 -9.32
N ARG A 103 -16.30 0.50 -8.82
CA ARG A 103 -17.18 1.24 -7.91
C ARG A 103 -16.61 1.22 -6.49
N LYS A 104 -17.11 2.12 -5.63
CA LYS A 104 -16.69 2.17 -4.21
C LYS A 104 -17.08 0.93 -3.41
N THR A 105 -18.03 0.15 -3.90
CA THR A 105 -18.43 -1.15 -3.32
C THR A 105 -17.51 -2.30 -3.70
N GLU A 106 -16.68 -2.13 -4.73
CA GLU A 106 -15.68 -3.10 -5.18
C GLU A 106 -14.30 -2.74 -4.59
N ILE A 107 -13.86 -1.51 -4.84
CA ILE A 107 -12.64 -0.94 -4.27
C ILE A 107 -13.05 0.33 -3.51
N SER A 108 -13.02 0.30 -2.20
CA SER A 108 -13.31 1.48 -1.36
C SER A 108 -12.33 2.62 -1.63
N ASP A 109 -12.65 3.84 -1.18
CA ASP A 109 -11.72 4.96 -1.33
C ASP A 109 -10.42 4.74 -0.56
N ALA A 110 -10.47 4.08 0.61
CA ALA A 110 -9.28 3.74 1.38
C ALA A 110 -8.39 2.72 0.66
N GLU A 111 -8.98 1.64 0.11
CA GLU A 111 -8.24 0.65 -0.66
C GLU A 111 -7.64 1.25 -1.94
N MET A 112 -8.35 2.16 -2.58
CA MET A 112 -7.84 2.89 -3.74
C MET A 112 -6.62 3.76 -3.39
N GLU A 113 -6.63 4.43 -2.23
CA GLU A 113 -5.46 5.18 -1.74
C GLU A 113 -4.28 4.22 -1.46
N ASP A 114 -4.53 3.06 -0.87
CA ASP A 114 -3.51 2.05 -0.61
C ASP A 114 -2.91 1.49 -1.92
N ILE A 115 -3.73 1.15 -2.91
CA ILE A 115 -3.29 0.70 -4.25
C ILE A 115 -2.46 1.79 -4.93
N ALA A 116 -2.92 3.05 -4.87
CA ALA A 116 -2.21 4.16 -5.48
C ALA A 116 -0.84 4.39 -4.83
N ALA A 117 -0.73 4.28 -3.51
CA ALA A 117 0.54 4.35 -2.79
C ALA A 117 1.48 3.21 -3.18
N TYR A 118 0.98 1.98 -3.28
CA TYR A 118 1.78 0.83 -3.72
C TYR A 118 2.33 1.02 -5.13
N LEU A 119 1.49 1.42 -6.09
CA LEU A 119 1.92 1.61 -7.47
C LEU A 119 2.86 2.80 -7.65
N ALA A 120 2.75 3.82 -6.81
CA ALA A 120 3.62 4.99 -6.85
C ALA A 120 4.94 4.84 -6.06
N ARG A 121 5.14 3.73 -5.33
CA ARG A 121 6.31 3.53 -4.45
C ARG A 121 7.67 3.69 -5.14
N ASN A 122 7.73 3.38 -6.43
CA ASN A 122 8.95 3.48 -7.24
C ASN A 122 8.99 4.73 -8.12
N THR A 123 7.99 5.61 -8.02
CA THR A 123 7.91 6.80 -8.87
C THR A 123 9.02 7.78 -8.52
N LYS A 124 9.82 8.14 -9.52
CA LYS A 124 10.87 9.16 -9.39
C LYS A 124 10.22 10.53 -9.51
N GLN A 125 10.35 11.32 -8.46
CA GLN A 125 9.97 12.75 -8.45
C GLN A 125 11.05 13.60 -9.10
#